data_7abc675502bd8f9f3ceecbc45e231146
#
_entry.id   7abc675502bd8f9f3ceecbc45e231146
#
_cell.length_a   1.000
_cell.length_b   1.000
_cell.length_c   1.000
_cell.angle_alpha   90.00
_cell.angle_beta   90.00
_cell.angle_gamma   90.00
#
_symmetry.space_group_name_H-M   'P 1'
#
loop_
_entity.id
_entity.type
_entity.pdbx_description
1 polymer ?
#
loop_
_entity_poly.entity_id
_entity_poly.type
_entity_poly.pdbx_seq_one_letter_code
_entity_poly.pdbx_strand_id
1 'polypeptide(L)'
;MKILFTDNSLWGLLNFRGSIIIHLRDLGHEVVMVSPVDAPSKGMNVPDGVRHIAINMQRTSTNPLHDVRYFFRLLSIYREERPDYIFHFTIKPNIYGTLAARLLGIHSTAMVAGLGFTFSHGGLTSKVAHQLFRFALGFADKIMVLNEENARILIERKVARKKQVVLLEGGEGVDLERFRFSDNQSDKTIFLMVARVLYDKGYKEMVEAAKIVKRTHPEVEVQLLGPVDEAYPNAVSKEQIRLDEESGAITYLGYTTEPEKFMGRPGILLLLLSNYHEGLNRSLMEGCALGKPIIASDIPGCRETVREGENGYLVPPKEVNALADAMLRYLSLSDEEKESMSINSRKLAEERFDINSVKSCYERILQECMN
;
A
#
# COMPACT_ATOMS: atom_id res chain seq x y z
N MET A 1 -22.25 15.94 -6.99
CA MET A 1 -20.97 16.39 -7.57
C MET A 1 -20.46 15.39 -8.58
N LYS A 2 -19.70 15.87 -9.57
CA LYS A 2 -18.90 14.98 -10.43
C LYS A 2 -17.47 14.91 -9.88
N ILE A 3 -17.02 13.71 -9.52
CA ILE A 3 -15.74 13.47 -8.86
C ILE A 3 -14.87 12.58 -9.76
N LEU A 4 -13.65 13.03 -10.02
CA LEU A 4 -12.68 12.25 -10.77
C LEU A 4 -11.62 11.63 -9.86
N PHE A 5 -11.26 10.37 -10.15
CA PHE A 5 -10.15 9.65 -9.54
C PHE A 5 -9.10 9.35 -10.60
N THR A 6 -7.91 9.94 -10.49
CA THR A 6 -6.82 9.79 -11.47
C THR A 6 -5.64 9.03 -10.88
N ASP A 7 -5.29 7.90 -11.47
CA ASP A 7 -4.18 7.06 -11.02
C ASP A 7 -3.32 6.59 -12.21
N ASN A 8 -2.17 6.01 -11.93
CA ASN A 8 -1.29 5.39 -12.91
C ASN A 8 -1.64 3.91 -13.21
N SER A 9 -2.75 3.40 -12.67
CA SER A 9 -3.15 1.99 -12.73
C SER A 9 -4.65 1.86 -12.49
N LEU A 10 -5.36 1.19 -13.38
CA LEU A 10 -6.76 0.82 -13.15
C LEU A 10 -6.85 -0.19 -12.01
N TRP A 11 -5.92 -1.15 -11.97
CA TRP A 11 -5.83 -2.09 -10.86
C TRP A 11 -5.66 -1.37 -9.51
N GLY A 12 -4.83 -0.31 -9.48
CA GLY A 12 -4.63 0.51 -8.28
C GLY A 12 -5.92 1.20 -7.82
N LEU A 13 -6.69 1.79 -8.75
CA LEU A 13 -7.98 2.40 -8.43
C LEU A 13 -8.98 1.38 -7.88
N LEU A 14 -9.13 0.25 -8.56
CA LEU A 14 -10.10 -0.77 -8.17
C LEU A 14 -9.73 -1.45 -6.84
N ASN A 15 -8.46 -1.78 -6.67
CA ASN A 15 -8.01 -2.53 -5.50
C ASN A 15 -7.86 -1.68 -4.23
N PHE A 16 -7.38 -0.43 -4.35
CA PHE A 16 -7.12 0.42 -3.19
C PHE A 16 -8.23 1.44 -2.92
N ARG A 17 -8.94 1.89 -3.96
CA ARG A 17 -9.94 2.97 -3.88
C ARG A 17 -11.34 2.50 -4.23
N GLY A 18 -11.50 1.23 -4.63
CA GLY A 18 -12.78 0.69 -5.06
C GLY A 18 -13.90 0.90 -4.03
N SER A 19 -13.64 0.62 -2.75
CA SER A 19 -14.61 0.84 -1.68
C SER A 19 -14.99 2.33 -1.50
N ILE A 20 -14.04 3.26 -1.68
CA ILE A 20 -14.29 4.71 -1.62
C ILE A 20 -15.09 5.17 -2.84
N ILE A 21 -14.72 4.70 -4.03
CA ILE A 21 -15.39 5.00 -5.30
C ILE A 21 -16.85 4.55 -5.25
N ILE A 22 -17.11 3.32 -4.79
CA ILE A 22 -18.44 2.76 -4.62
C ILE A 22 -19.24 3.57 -3.60
N HIS A 23 -18.63 3.89 -2.46
CA HIS A 23 -19.27 4.67 -1.40
C HIS A 23 -19.71 6.07 -1.89
N LEU A 24 -18.85 6.80 -2.59
CA LEU A 24 -19.19 8.11 -3.12
C LEU A 24 -20.27 8.03 -4.20
N ARG A 25 -20.26 7.00 -5.05
CA ARG A 25 -21.35 6.73 -6.01
C ARG A 25 -22.67 6.50 -5.27
N ASP A 26 -22.66 5.69 -4.22
CA ASP A 26 -23.86 5.36 -3.45
C ASP A 26 -24.45 6.57 -2.70
N LEU A 27 -23.61 7.56 -2.39
CA LEU A 27 -24.03 8.88 -1.90
C LEU A 27 -24.61 9.78 -3.01
N GLY A 28 -24.74 9.29 -4.24
CA GLY A 28 -25.32 10.02 -5.37
C GLY A 28 -24.36 10.92 -6.13
N HIS A 29 -23.05 10.75 -5.97
CA HIS A 29 -22.05 11.45 -6.80
C HIS A 29 -21.85 10.75 -8.14
N GLU A 30 -21.63 11.52 -9.20
CA GLU A 30 -21.11 10.98 -10.47
C GLU A 30 -19.60 10.73 -10.31
N VAL A 31 -19.19 9.47 -10.33
CA VAL A 31 -17.77 9.10 -10.16
C VAL A 31 -17.17 8.62 -11.49
N VAL A 32 -16.01 9.20 -11.84
CA VAL A 32 -15.26 8.86 -13.06
C VAL A 32 -13.83 8.50 -12.69
N MET A 33 -13.38 7.34 -13.15
CA MET A 33 -11.98 6.90 -13.03
C MET A 33 -11.20 7.27 -14.29
N VAL A 34 -9.97 7.76 -14.14
CA VAL A 34 -9.05 8.11 -15.23
C VAL A 34 -7.73 7.41 -14.98
N SER A 35 -7.42 6.39 -15.75
CA SER A 35 -6.17 5.62 -15.60
C SER A 35 -5.83 4.82 -16.84
N PRO A 36 -4.57 4.38 -17.02
CA PRO A 36 -4.25 3.36 -18.00
C PRO A 36 -4.87 2.01 -17.61
N VAL A 37 -5.24 1.21 -18.62
CA VAL A 37 -5.56 -0.21 -18.44
C VAL A 37 -4.24 -0.97 -18.41
N ASP A 38 -3.88 -1.48 -17.26
CA ASP A 38 -2.64 -2.23 -17.04
C ASP A 38 -2.87 -3.76 -17.03
N ALA A 39 -1.80 -4.52 -17.15
CA ALA A 39 -1.90 -5.99 -17.22
C ALA A 39 -2.62 -6.61 -16.00
N PRO A 40 -2.39 -6.17 -14.76
CA PRO A 40 -3.11 -6.67 -13.59
C PRO A 40 -4.62 -6.38 -13.60
N SER A 41 -5.07 -5.31 -14.29
CA SER A 41 -6.50 -4.95 -14.36
C SER A 41 -7.27 -5.69 -15.45
N LYS A 42 -6.60 -6.50 -16.28
CA LYS A 42 -7.28 -7.28 -17.31
C LYS A 42 -8.28 -8.26 -16.68
N GLY A 43 -9.54 -8.15 -17.09
CA GLY A 43 -10.63 -8.97 -16.56
C GLY A 43 -11.26 -8.44 -15.27
N MET A 44 -10.79 -7.33 -14.71
CA MET A 44 -11.48 -6.66 -13.61
C MET A 44 -12.64 -5.81 -14.15
N ASN A 45 -13.75 -5.85 -13.45
CA ASN A 45 -14.92 -5.05 -13.80
C ASN A 45 -14.89 -3.70 -13.11
N VAL A 46 -15.21 -2.66 -13.86
CA VAL A 46 -15.52 -1.35 -13.29
C VAL A 46 -16.85 -1.46 -12.54
N PRO A 47 -16.98 -0.93 -11.32
CA PRO A 47 -18.22 -0.98 -10.57
C PRO A 47 -19.39 -0.36 -11.34
N ASP A 48 -20.58 -0.95 -11.24
CA ASP A 48 -21.78 -0.44 -11.89
C ASP A 48 -22.03 1.03 -11.48
N GLY A 49 -22.42 1.86 -12.44
CA GLY A 49 -22.64 3.28 -12.22
C GLY A 49 -21.38 4.15 -12.12
N VAL A 50 -20.20 3.56 -12.25
CA VAL A 50 -18.91 4.27 -12.34
C VAL A 50 -18.39 4.23 -13.78
N ARG A 51 -17.91 5.35 -14.29
CA ARG A 51 -17.29 5.41 -15.63
C ARG A 51 -15.76 5.32 -15.55
N HIS A 52 -15.14 4.69 -16.56
CA HIS A 52 -13.70 4.67 -16.70
C HIS A 52 -13.28 5.28 -18.05
N ILE A 53 -12.34 6.22 -17.99
CA ILE A 53 -11.69 6.83 -19.16
C ILE A 53 -10.25 6.31 -19.21
N ALA A 54 -9.96 5.51 -20.21
CA ALA A 54 -8.61 5.01 -20.43
C ALA A 54 -7.69 6.13 -20.95
N ILE A 55 -6.53 6.26 -20.34
CA ILE A 55 -5.50 7.24 -20.71
C ILE A 55 -4.16 6.53 -20.93
N ASN A 56 -3.45 6.92 -21.98
CA ASN A 56 -2.13 6.35 -22.25
C ASN A 56 -1.07 7.03 -21.36
N MET A 57 -0.39 6.25 -20.53
CA MET A 57 0.68 6.72 -19.65
C MET A 57 1.79 5.69 -19.53
N GLN A 58 3.02 6.12 -19.64
CA GLN A 58 4.19 5.28 -19.34
C GLN A 58 4.64 5.50 -17.89
N ARG A 59 4.39 4.51 -17.02
CA ARG A 59 4.64 4.60 -15.56
C ARG A 59 6.08 4.90 -15.21
N THR A 60 7.03 4.24 -15.88
CA THR A 60 8.47 4.27 -15.57
C THR A 60 9.29 5.18 -16.48
N SER A 61 8.70 5.69 -17.55
CA SER A 61 9.40 6.57 -18.51
C SER A 61 9.75 7.91 -17.87
N THR A 62 10.99 8.34 -18.06
CA THR A 62 11.50 9.68 -17.71
C THR A 62 11.55 10.60 -18.92
N ASN A 63 10.98 10.20 -20.07
CA ASN A 63 10.97 11.01 -21.28
C ASN A 63 9.98 12.19 -21.15
N PRO A 64 10.45 13.45 -21.19
CA PRO A 64 9.62 14.64 -20.99
C PRO A 64 8.49 14.76 -22.03
N LEU A 65 8.69 14.29 -23.25
CA LEU A 65 7.67 14.36 -24.31
C LEU A 65 6.44 13.48 -23.99
N HIS A 66 6.65 12.33 -23.35
CA HIS A 66 5.56 11.49 -22.88
C HIS A 66 4.76 12.18 -21.77
N ASP A 67 5.46 12.85 -20.86
CA ASP A 67 4.86 13.55 -19.73
C ASP A 67 4.08 14.78 -20.21
N VAL A 68 4.58 15.54 -21.18
CA VAL A 68 3.87 16.66 -21.82
C VAL A 68 2.58 16.17 -22.51
N ARG A 69 2.65 15.06 -23.27
CA ARG A 69 1.45 14.47 -23.89
C ARG A 69 0.43 14.03 -22.84
N TYR A 70 0.89 13.39 -21.77
CA TYR A 70 0.04 12.97 -20.65
C TYR A 70 -0.66 14.17 -19.99
N PHE A 71 0.08 15.26 -19.72
CA PHE A 71 -0.46 16.50 -19.18
C PHE A 71 -1.58 17.08 -20.08
N PHE A 72 -1.34 17.25 -21.36
CA PHE A 72 -2.34 17.77 -22.28
C PHE A 72 -3.56 16.86 -22.42
N ARG A 73 -3.37 15.55 -22.33
CA ARG A 73 -4.48 14.60 -22.35
C ARG A 73 -5.34 14.71 -21.09
N LEU A 74 -4.72 14.85 -19.90
CA LEU A 74 -5.45 15.13 -18.65
C LEU A 74 -6.22 16.46 -18.76
N LEU A 75 -5.58 17.50 -19.27
CA LEU A 75 -6.21 18.81 -19.44
C LEU A 75 -7.44 18.74 -20.35
N SER A 76 -7.37 17.95 -21.46
CA SER A 76 -8.51 17.69 -22.35
C SER A 76 -9.65 16.98 -21.63
N ILE A 77 -9.33 15.88 -20.91
CA ILE A 77 -10.31 15.10 -20.16
C ILE A 77 -11.00 15.98 -19.12
N TYR A 78 -10.25 16.76 -18.33
CA TYR A 78 -10.82 17.61 -17.28
C TYR A 78 -11.69 18.74 -17.85
N ARG A 79 -11.32 19.29 -19.02
CA ARG A 79 -12.13 20.28 -19.75
C ARG A 79 -13.43 19.69 -20.28
N GLU A 80 -13.40 18.47 -20.79
CA GLU A 80 -14.56 17.75 -21.34
C GLU A 80 -15.52 17.31 -20.22
N GLU A 81 -14.96 16.71 -19.16
CA GLU A 81 -15.73 16.15 -18.05
C GLU A 81 -16.25 17.22 -17.07
N ARG A 82 -15.56 18.35 -16.93
CA ARG A 82 -15.90 19.44 -15.99
C ARG A 82 -16.20 18.95 -14.58
N PRO A 83 -15.27 18.23 -13.94
CA PRO A 83 -15.50 17.73 -12.60
C PRO A 83 -15.55 18.87 -11.58
N ASP A 84 -16.32 18.65 -10.52
CA ASP A 84 -16.34 19.54 -9.36
C ASP A 84 -15.10 19.33 -8.48
N TYR A 85 -14.59 18.08 -8.41
CA TYR A 85 -13.42 17.72 -7.61
C TYR A 85 -12.61 16.59 -8.22
N ILE A 86 -11.28 16.61 -7.98
CA ILE A 86 -10.38 15.56 -8.49
C ILE A 86 -9.48 15.03 -7.37
N PHE A 87 -9.42 13.70 -7.22
CA PHE A 87 -8.42 13.01 -6.40
C PHE A 87 -7.32 12.43 -7.29
N HIS A 88 -6.08 12.80 -7.02
CA HIS A 88 -4.90 12.32 -7.73
C HIS A 88 -4.12 11.33 -6.87
N PHE A 89 -3.70 10.23 -7.47
CA PHE A 89 -2.90 9.19 -6.82
C PHE A 89 -1.65 8.93 -7.63
N THR A 90 -0.57 8.57 -6.94
CA THR A 90 0.74 8.30 -7.52
C THR A 90 1.44 9.54 -8.12
N ILE A 91 2.73 9.41 -8.44
CA ILE A 91 3.60 10.57 -8.71
C ILE A 91 3.16 11.39 -9.93
N LYS A 92 2.93 10.75 -11.10
CA LYS A 92 2.60 11.48 -12.33
C LYS A 92 1.22 12.13 -12.29
N PRO A 93 0.13 11.46 -11.87
CA PRO A 93 -1.15 12.11 -11.62
C PRO A 93 -1.06 13.23 -10.57
N ASN A 94 -0.33 13.05 -9.47
CA ASN A 94 -0.11 14.10 -8.49
C ASN A 94 0.54 15.36 -9.07
N ILE A 95 1.50 15.21 -9.99
CA ILE A 95 2.17 16.33 -10.66
C ILE A 95 1.26 16.92 -11.75
N TYR A 96 1.02 16.14 -12.79
CA TYR A 96 0.42 16.63 -14.02
C TYR A 96 -1.09 16.86 -13.88
N GLY A 97 -1.77 16.02 -13.09
CA GLY A 97 -3.18 16.17 -12.77
C GLY A 97 -3.45 17.42 -11.93
N THR A 98 -2.67 17.66 -10.87
CA THR A 98 -2.81 18.87 -10.06
C THR A 98 -2.55 20.13 -10.87
N LEU A 99 -1.55 20.14 -11.76
CA LEU A 99 -1.29 21.29 -12.64
C LEU A 99 -2.44 21.52 -13.64
N ALA A 100 -2.99 20.45 -14.23
CA ALA A 100 -4.11 20.54 -15.15
C ALA A 100 -5.39 21.04 -14.43
N ALA A 101 -5.68 20.51 -13.24
CA ALA A 101 -6.79 20.97 -12.41
C ALA A 101 -6.64 22.45 -12.06
N ARG A 102 -5.44 22.88 -11.65
CA ARG A 102 -5.17 24.31 -11.34
C ARG A 102 -5.41 25.24 -12.52
N LEU A 103 -5.00 24.86 -13.73
CA LEU A 103 -5.21 25.67 -14.94
C LEU A 103 -6.69 25.84 -15.29
N LEU A 104 -7.52 24.87 -14.91
CA LEU A 104 -8.97 24.91 -15.15
C LEU A 104 -9.77 25.45 -13.96
N GLY A 105 -9.10 25.80 -12.85
CA GLY A 105 -9.77 26.29 -11.63
C GLY A 105 -10.53 25.18 -10.90
N ILE A 106 -10.17 23.90 -11.10
CA ILE A 106 -10.82 22.75 -10.47
C ILE A 106 -10.09 22.42 -9.16
N HIS A 107 -10.86 22.19 -8.10
CA HIS A 107 -10.33 21.77 -6.81
C HIS A 107 -9.77 20.35 -6.85
N SER A 108 -8.65 20.12 -6.14
CA SER A 108 -8.04 18.80 -6.15
C SER A 108 -7.27 18.43 -4.89
N THR A 109 -7.25 17.14 -4.62
CA THR A 109 -6.41 16.52 -3.59
C THR A 109 -5.37 15.62 -4.23
N ALA A 110 -4.12 15.71 -3.79
CA ALA A 110 -3.04 14.78 -4.15
C ALA A 110 -2.79 13.81 -2.98
N MET A 111 -2.76 12.49 -3.25
CA MET A 111 -2.39 11.50 -2.25
C MET A 111 -0.92 11.11 -2.39
N VAL A 112 -0.16 11.26 -1.32
CA VAL A 112 1.25 10.85 -1.21
C VAL A 112 1.31 9.62 -0.32
N ALA A 113 1.12 8.44 -0.93
CA ALA A 113 1.08 7.16 -0.21
C ALA A 113 2.45 6.75 0.38
N GLY A 114 3.54 7.24 -0.19
CA GLY A 114 4.91 6.99 0.30
C GLY A 114 5.92 7.92 -0.36
N LEU A 115 7.04 8.14 0.28
CA LEU A 115 8.10 9.03 -0.19
C LEU A 115 9.26 8.29 -0.90
N GLY A 116 9.26 6.95 -0.87
CA GLY A 116 10.39 6.10 -1.21
C GLY A 116 11.13 6.48 -2.49
N PHE A 117 10.49 6.48 -3.65
CA PHE A 117 11.17 6.72 -4.92
C PHE A 117 11.60 8.19 -5.11
N THR A 118 10.77 9.14 -4.70
CA THR A 118 11.00 10.58 -4.94
C THR A 118 12.12 11.16 -4.06
N PHE A 119 12.40 10.52 -2.92
CA PHE A 119 13.30 11.05 -1.90
C PHE A 119 14.53 10.16 -1.63
N SER A 120 14.59 8.94 -2.17
CA SER A 120 15.63 7.95 -1.85
C SER A 120 16.77 7.85 -2.89
N HIS A 121 16.57 8.38 -4.10
CA HIS A 121 17.54 8.27 -5.17
C HIS A 121 18.26 9.60 -5.39
N GLY A 122 19.59 9.56 -5.43
CA GLY A 122 20.43 10.71 -5.80
C GLY A 122 20.50 10.87 -7.33
N GLY A 123 20.84 12.09 -7.78
CA GLY A 123 21.05 12.38 -9.20
C GLY A 123 20.27 13.61 -9.68
N LEU A 124 20.62 14.11 -10.87
CA LEU A 124 20.02 15.33 -11.42
C LEU A 124 18.53 15.13 -11.74
N THR A 125 18.17 13.97 -12.29
CA THR A 125 16.78 13.61 -12.63
C THR A 125 15.89 13.58 -11.39
N SER A 126 16.38 13.03 -10.27
CA SER A 126 15.65 13.02 -9.00
C SER A 126 15.45 14.44 -8.45
N LYS A 127 16.45 15.31 -8.55
CA LYS A 127 16.32 16.71 -8.13
C LYS A 127 15.28 17.46 -8.94
N VAL A 128 15.25 17.28 -10.26
CA VAL A 128 14.24 17.90 -11.14
C VAL A 128 12.85 17.37 -10.81
N ALA A 129 12.69 16.06 -10.68
CA ALA A 129 11.42 15.44 -10.30
C ALA A 129 10.91 15.96 -8.94
N HIS A 130 11.81 16.10 -7.95
CA HIS A 130 11.47 16.67 -6.65
C HIS A 130 10.99 18.12 -6.73
N GLN A 131 11.67 18.97 -7.51
CA GLN A 131 11.27 20.37 -7.66
C GLN A 131 9.92 20.49 -8.38
N LEU A 132 9.70 19.67 -9.43
CA LEU A 132 8.43 19.64 -10.14
C LEU A 132 7.28 19.14 -9.23
N PHE A 133 7.54 18.10 -8.44
CA PHE A 133 6.59 17.58 -7.45
C PHE A 133 6.24 18.64 -6.40
N ARG A 134 7.26 19.31 -5.83
CA ARG A 134 7.05 20.40 -4.88
C ARG A 134 6.23 21.54 -5.48
N PHE A 135 6.57 21.96 -6.71
CA PHE A 135 5.86 23.02 -7.41
C PHE A 135 4.37 22.64 -7.65
N ALA A 136 4.14 21.45 -8.17
CA ALA A 136 2.79 20.97 -8.48
C ALA A 136 1.91 20.85 -7.22
N LEU A 137 2.42 20.20 -6.16
CA LEU A 137 1.67 20.00 -4.92
C LEU A 137 1.37 21.30 -4.18
N GLY A 138 2.13 22.36 -4.44
CA GLY A 138 1.81 23.70 -3.93
C GLY A 138 0.43 24.24 -4.38
N PHE A 139 -0.12 23.68 -5.48
CA PHE A 139 -1.44 24.07 -6.02
C PHE A 139 -2.59 23.14 -5.59
N ALA A 140 -2.29 21.97 -5.00
CA ALA A 140 -3.34 21.12 -4.45
C ALA A 140 -4.03 21.78 -3.26
N ASP A 141 -5.35 21.65 -3.15
CA ASP A 141 -6.09 22.16 -1.99
C ASP A 141 -5.76 21.36 -0.75
N LYS A 142 -5.69 20.03 -0.88
CA LYS A 142 -5.30 19.10 0.17
C LYS A 142 -4.23 18.13 -0.33
N ILE A 143 -3.42 17.65 0.61
CA ILE A 143 -2.42 16.61 0.38
C ILE A 143 -2.64 15.53 1.43
N MET A 144 -3.16 14.39 1.01
CA MET A 144 -3.35 13.22 1.86
C MET A 144 -2.02 12.48 2.05
N VAL A 145 -1.74 12.08 3.27
CA VAL A 145 -0.58 11.26 3.67
C VAL A 145 -1.01 10.13 4.57
N LEU A 146 -0.26 9.03 4.58
CA LEU A 146 -0.66 7.80 5.27
C LEU A 146 -0.01 7.62 6.65
N ASN A 147 0.96 8.46 7.01
CA ASN A 147 1.60 8.46 8.33
C ASN A 147 2.18 9.83 8.68
N GLU A 148 2.40 10.06 9.97
CA GLU A 148 2.91 11.32 10.52
C GLU A 148 4.30 11.68 10.02
N GLU A 149 5.17 10.67 9.83
CA GLU A 149 6.53 10.90 9.37
C GLU A 149 6.55 11.48 7.95
N ASN A 150 5.73 10.93 7.04
CA ASN A 150 5.58 11.48 5.69
C ASN A 150 5.01 12.91 5.74
N ALA A 151 4.03 13.18 6.62
CA ALA A 151 3.51 14.52 6.84
C ALA A 151 4.62 15.49 7.27
N ARG A 152 5.41 15.11 8.28
CA ARG A 152 6.53 15.90 8.79
C ARG A 152 7.56 16.19 7.70
N ILE A 153 8.01 15.16 6.96
CA ILE A 153 9.00 15.31 5.87
C ILE A 153 8.50 16.25 4.78
N LEU A 154 7.25 16.15 4.36
CA LEU A 154 6.67 17.03 3.34
C LEU A 154 6.63 18.49 3.80
N ILE A 155 6.31 18.75 5.07
CA ILE A 155 6.25 20.09 5.65
C ILE A 155 7.69 20.66 5.80
N GLU A 156 8.62 19.91 6.40
CA GLU A 156 10.02 20.32 6.60
C GLU A 156 10.73 20.63 5.28
N ARG A 157 10.49 19.82 4.26
CA ARG A 157 11.05 20.03 2.91
C ARG A 157 10.27 21.06 2.09
N LYS A 158 9.29 21.73 2.68
CA LYS A 158 8.45 22.77 2.04
C LYS A 158 7.75 22.27 0.76
N VAL A 159 7.41 20.99 0.69
CA VAL A 159 6.59 20.40 -0.37
C VAL A 159 5.12 20.68 -0.12
N ALA A 160 4.70 20.62 1.15
CA ALA A 160 3.35 20.88 1.59
C ALA A 160 3.31 21.98 2.67
N ARG A 161 2.24 22.75 2.71
CA ARG A 161 1.93 23.63 3.83
C ARG A 161 1.12 22.85 4.87
N LYS A 162 1.34 23.09 6.16
CA LYS A 162 0.64 22.38 7.26
C LYS A 162 -0.89 22.33 7.05
N LYS A 163 -1.50 23.43 6.59
CA LYS A 163 -2.96 23.52 6.34
C LYS A 163 -3.48 22.68 5.16
N GLN A 164 -2.58 22.23 4.27
CA GLN A 164 -2.92 21.35 3.13
C GLN A 164 -2.88 19.88 3.51
N VAL A 165 -2.11 19.53 4.55
CA VAL A 165 -1.88 18.13 4.91
C VAL A 165 -3.10 17.57 5.63
N VAL A 166 -3.56 16.43 5.12
CA VAL A 166 -4.61 15.59 5.71
C VAL A 166 -3.99 14.23 6.01
N LEU A 167 -3.86 13.89 7.28
CA LEU A 167 -3.39 12.59 7.72
C LEU A 167 -4.55 11.59 7.66
N LEU A 168 -4.35 10.50 6.94
CA LEU A 168 -5.21 9.33 7.00
C LEU A 168 -4.61 8.38 8.04
N GLU A 169 -5.07 8.47 9.29
CA GLU A 169 -4.52 7.74 10.42
C GLU A 169 -4.57 6.22 10.25
N GLY A 170 -5.59 5.72 9.53
CA GLY A 170 -5.74 4.32 9.16
C GLY A 170 -5.16 3.96 7.78
N GLY A 171 -4.30 4.83 7.22
CA GLY A 171 -3.80 4.65 5.86
C GLY A 171 -4.93 4.69 4.82
N GLU A 172 -4.92 3.76 3.88
CA GLU A 172 -5.99 3.62 2.88
C GLU A 172 -7.20 2.82 3.40
N GLY A 173 -7.14 2.35 4.65
CA GLY A 173 -8.18 1.55 5.29
C GLY A 173 -8.27 0.11 4.78
N VAL A 174 -8.93 -0.72 5.56
CA VAL A 174 -9.23 -2.11 5.22
C VAL A 174 -10.73 -2.35 5.39
N ASP A 175 -11.31 -3.05 4.44
CA ASP A 175 -12.68 -3.51 4.52
C ASP A 175 -12.76 -4.68 5.52
N LEU A 176 -13.24 -4.38 6.73
CA LEU A 176 -13.32 -5.35 7.83
C LEU A 176 -14.38 -6.45 7.58
N GLU A 177 -15.32 -6.23 6.64
CA GLU A 177 -16.28 -7.23 6.23
C GLU A 177 -15.70 -8.23 5.22
N ARG A 178 -14.81 -7.76 4.34
CA ARG A 178 -14.04 -8.62 3.44
C ARG A 178 -12.95 -9.38 4.21
N PHE A 179 -12.20 -8.69 5.08
CA PHE A 179 -11.13 -9.25 5.90
C PHE A 179 -11.67 -9.52 7.31
N ARG A 180 -12.60 -10.48 7.40
CA ARG A 180 -13.23 -10.87 8.68
C ARG A 180 -12.23 -11.59 9.56
N PHE A 181 -12.36 -11.35 10.88
CA PHE A 181 -11.60 -12.13 11.85
C PHE A 181 -11.71 -13.62 11.55
N SER A 182 -10.60 -14.30 11.53
CA SER A 182 -10.50 -15.74 11.34
C SER A 182 -9.70 -16.35 12.49
N ASP A 183 -10.25 -17.41 13.08
CA ASP A 183 -9.57 -18.16 14.12
C ASP A 183 -8.17 -18.56 13.64
N ASN A 184 -7.18 -18.38 14.52
CA ASN A 184 -5.78 -18.66 14.21
C ASN A 184 -5.23 -19.90 14.96
N GLN A 185 -6.07 -20.60 15.72
CA GLN A 185 -5.68 -21.81 16.44
C GLN A 185 -5.27 -22.91 15.46
N SER A 186 -4.09 -23.48 15.66
CA SER A 186 -3.53 -24.55 14.82
C SER A 186 -2.31 -25.17 15.48
N ASP A 187 -2.18 -26.50 15.32
CA ASP A 187 -0.97 -27.25 15.72
C ASP A 187 0.25 -26.90 14.83
N LYS A 188 0.03 -26.19 13.70
CA LYS A 188 1.09 -25.81 12.76
C LYS A 188 1.23 -24.29 12.74
N THR A 189 2.48 -23.83 12.78
CA THR A 189 2.79 -22.43 12.56
C THR A 189 3.28 -22.22 11.12
N ILE A 190 2.69 -21.23 10.45
CA ILE A 190 3.04 -20.82 9.08
C ILE A 190 3.46 -19.35 9.12
N PHE A 191 4.71 -19.09 8.84
CA PHE A 191 5.21 -17.73 8.61
C PHE A 191 4.95 -17.34 7.16
N LEU A 192 4.04 -16.41 6.92
CA LEU A 192 3.61 -16.01 5.59
C LEU A 192 4.05 -14.59 5.27
N MET A 193 4.81 -14.41 4.21
CA MET A 193 5.11 -13.10 3.64
C MET A 193 4.19 -12.82 2.45
N VAL A 194 3.44 -11.70 2.51
CA VAL A 194 2.56 -11.25 1.42
C VAL A 194 3.07 -9.92 0.88
N ALA A 195 3.83 -9.97 -0.20
CA ALA A 195 4.45 -8.80 -0.83
C ALA A 195 4.91 -9.10 -2.26
N ARG A 196 5.22 -8.06 -3.04
CA ARG A 196 6.01 -8.24 -4.26
C ARG A 196 7.34 -8.90 -3.91
N VAL A 197 7.77 -9.86 -4.72
CA VAL A 197 8.98 -10.65 -4.46
C VAL A 197 10.23 -9.83 -4.82
N LEU A 198 10.67 -9.01 -3.86
CA LEU A 198 11.79 -8.09 -3.99
C LEU A 198 12.76 -8.26 -2.82
N TYR A 199 14.05 -8.06 -3.08
CA TYR A 199 15.05 -7.99 -2.00
C TYR A 199 14.73 -6.87 -1.00
N ASP A 200 14.22 -5.74 -1.47
CA ASP A 200 13.83 -4.61 -0.61
C ASP A 200 12.66 -4.92 0.35
N LYS A 201 11.92 -5.99 0.09
CA LYS A 201 10.84 -6.46 0.97
C LYS A 201 11.33 -7.47 2.02
N GLY A 202 12.64 -7.75 2.04
CA GLY A 202 13.25 -8.66 2.99
C GLY A 202 13.20 -10.13 2.61
N TYR A 203 13.14 -10.42 1.30
CA TYR A 203 13.17 -11.79 0.80
C TYR A 203 14.37 -12.57 1.33
N LYS A 204 15.58 -11.99 1.25
CA LYS A 204 16.82 -12.63 1.71
C LYS A 204 16.78 -12.91 3.20
N GLU A 205 16.35 -11.93 3.97
CA GLU A 205 16.24 -12.02 5.44
C GLU A 205 15.27 -13.13 5.84
N MET A 206 14.13 -13.25 5.15
CA MET A 206 13.16 -14.31 5.38
C MET A 206 13.74 -15.69 5.10
N VAL A 207 14.42 -15.87 3.96
CA VAL A 207 15.02 -17.16 3.58
C VAL A 207 16.10 -17.60 4.57
N GLU A 208 16.99 -16.69 4.95
CA GLU A 208 18.07 -17.02 5.89
C GLU A 208 17.54 -17.29 7.30
N ALA A 209 16.56 -16.51 7.78
CA ALA A 209 15.92 -16.78 9.07
C ALA A 209 15.16 -18.12 9.07
N ALA A 210 14.49 -18.45 7.96
CA ALA A 210 13.85 -19.76 7.79
C ALA A 210 14.83 -20.92 7.94
N LYS A 211 16.02 -20.82 7.34
CA LYS A 211 17.08 -21.83 7.49
C LYS A 211 17.56 -21.98 8.94
N ILE A 212 17.61 -20.87 9.70
CA ILE A 212 17.99 -20.92 11.12
C ILE A 212 16.91 -21.61 11.94
N VAL A 213 15.65 -21.15 11.81
CA VAL A 213 14.51 -21.65 12.59
C VAL A 213 14.26 -23.15 12.32
N LYS A 214 14.32 -23.58 11.06
CA LYS A 214 14.09 -24.98 10.67
C LYS A 214 15.13 -25.97 11.18
N ARG A 215 16.27 -25.52 11.69
CA ARG A 215 17.24 -26.41 12.36
C ARG A 215 16.70 -27.00 13.66
N THR A 216 15.87 -26.24 14.38
CA THR A 216 15.28 -26.65 15.66
C THR A 216 13.78 -26.95 15.53
N HIS A 217 13.12 -26.37 14.53
CA HIS A 217 11.68 -26.50 14.24
C HIS A 217 11.45 -26.89 12.78
N PRO A 218 11.79 -28.12 12.36
CA PRO A 218 11.69 -28.55 10.96
C PRO A 218 10.24 -28.63 10.44
N GLU A 219 9.26 -28.69 11.33
CA GLU A 219 7.82 -28.72 11.03
C GLU A 219 7.26 -27.36 10.59
N VAL A 220 7.98 -26.26 10.84
CA VAL A 220 7.53 -24.90 10.53
C VAL A 220 7.53 -24.66 9.01
N GLU A 221 6.46 -24.09 8.53
CA GLU A 221 6.35 -23.63 7.15
C GLU A 221 6.68 -22.12 7.03
N VAL A 222 7.49 -21.77 6.04
CA VAL A 222 7.74 -20.37 5.66
C VAL A 222 7.27 -20.19 4.22
N GLN A 223 6.26 -19.36 4.02
CA GLN A 223 5.57 -19.23 2.76
C GLN A 223 5.69 -17.81 2.21
N LEU A 224 5.76 -17.70 0.88
CA LEU A 224 5.84 -16.44 0.14
C LEU A 224 4.70 -16.35 -0.86
N LEU A 225 3.91 -15.29 -0.78
CA LEU A 225 2.80 -15.00 -1.68
C LEU A 225 2.98 -13.61 -2.32
N GLY A 226 3.04 -13.55 -3.64
CA GLY A 226 3.11 -12.28 -4.34
C GLY A 226 3.69 -12.38 -5.75
N PRO A 227 3.54 -11.32 -6.56
CA PRO A 227 4.00 -11.32 -7.93
C PRO A 227 5.53 -11.21 -8.02
N VAL A 228 6.10 -11.94 -8.97
CA VAL A 228 7.48 -11.81 -9.42
C VAL A 228 7.48 -10.96 -10.69
N ASP A 229 8.18 -9.83 -10.65
CA ASP A 229 8.38 -8.95 -11.79
C ASP A 229 9.88 -8.67 -11.95
N GLU A 230 10.56 -9.50 -12.73
CA GLU A 230 12.02 -9.44 -12.92
C GLU A 230 12.48 -8.15 -13.60
N ALA A 231 11.57 -7.39 -14.22
CA ALA A 231 11.87 -6.08 -14.78
C ALA A 231 11.93 -4.97 -13.70
N TYR A 232 11.47 -5.26 -12.49
CA TYR A 232 11.50 -4.30 -11.39
C TYR A 232 12.90 -4.24 -10.76
N PRO A 233 13.41 -3.04 -10.41
CA PRO A 233 14.67 -2.92 -9.69
C PRO A 233 14.65 -3.75 -8.39
N ASN A 234 15.73 -4.48 -8.11
CA ASN A 234 15.87 -5.37 -6.94
C ASN A 234 14.86 -6.53 -6.89
N ALA A 235 14.30 -6.95 -8.04
CA ALA A 235 13.48 -8.15 -8.12
C ALA A 235 14.31 -9.40 -7.81
N VAL A 236 13.67 -10.37 -7.16
CA VAL A 236 14.23 -11.70 -7.00
C VAL A 236 13.92 -12.49 -8.27
N SER A 237 14.92 -13.16 -8.84
CA SER A 237 14.72 -13.99 -10.03
C SER A 237 13.91 -15.25 -9.70
N LYS A 238 13.17 -15.75 -10.68
CA LYS A 238 12.45 -17.03 -10.55
C LYS A 238 13.40 -18.18 -10.26
N GLU A 239 14.60 -18.13 -10.80
CA GLU A 239 15.64 -19.15 -10.54
C GLU A 239 16.08 -19.12 -9.07
N GLN A 240 16.28 -17.93 -8.48
CA GLN A 240 16.62 -17.84 -7.06
C GLN A 240 15.51 -18.42 -6.18
N ILE A 241 14.24 -18.09 -6.48
CA ILE A 241 13.08 -18.64 -5.75
C ILE A 241 13.07 -20.17 -5.83
N ARG A 242 13.27 -20.74 -7.02
CA ARG A 242 13.32 -22.19 -7.22
C ARG A 242 14.43 -22.86 -6.37
N LEU A 243 15.64 -22.27 -6.34
CA LEU A 243 16.75 -22.77 -5.53
C LEU A 243 16.43 -22.73 -4.02
N ASP A 244 15.79 -21.68 -3.56
CA ASP A 244 15.41 -21.55 -2.14
C ASP A 244 14.27 -22.51 -1.76
N GLU A 245 13.34 -22.81 -2.68
CA GLU A 245 12.33 -23.86 -2.50
C GLU A 245 12.98 -25.25 -2.47
N GLU A 246 13.88 -25.57 -3.39
CA GLU A 246 14.62 -26.85 -3.42
C GLU A 246 15.47 -27.08 -2.17
N SER A 247 15.96 -25.99 -1.56
CA SER A 247 16.66 -26.06 -0.27
C SER A 247 15.74 -26.40 0.91
N GLY A 248 14.41 -26.37 0.70
CA GLY A 248 13.41 -26.54 1.74
C GLY A 248 13.23 -25.32 2.65
N ALA A 249 13.88 -24.19 2.36
CA ALA A 249 13.78 -22.98 3.20
C ALA A 249 12.38 -22.37 3.16
N ILE A 250 11.80 -22.23 1.97
CA ILE A 250 10.51 -21.58 1.73
C ILE A 250 9.63 -22.40 0.81
N THR A 251 8.34 -21.98 0.73
CA THR A 251 7.40 -22.42 -0.31
C THR A 251 6.84 -21.18 -0.99
N TYR A 252 6.97 -21.08 -2.31
CA TYR A 252 6.40 -19.99 -3.09
C TYR A 252 4.98 -20.34 -3.58
N LEU A 253 4.00 -19.56 -3.17
CA LEU A 253 2.58 -19.79 -3.46
C LEU A 253 2.09 -19.11 -4.75
N GLY A 254 2.96 -18.40 -5.45
CA GLY A 254 2.58 -17.64 -6.63
C GLY A 254 1.90 -16.30 -6.30
N TYR A 255 1.04 -15.84 -7.20
CA TYR A 255 0.28 -14.60 -7.09
C TYR A 255 -1.22 -14.87 -7.07
N THR A 256 -1.94 -14.08 -6.27
CA THR A 256 -3.41 -14.11 -6.22
C THR A 256 -3.99 -12.70 -6.11
N THR A 257 -5.24 -12.54 -6.54
CA THR A 257 -6.06 -11.34 -6.29
C THR A 257 -6.92 -11.48 -5.04
N GLU A 258 -6.89 -12.65 -4.38
CA GLU A 258 -7.65 -12.98 -3.18
C GLU A 258 -6.69 -13.40 -2.04
N PRO A 259 -5.80 -12.50 -1.56
CA PRO A 259 -4.81 -12.84 -0.54
C PRO A 259 -5.47 -13.28 0.78
N GLU A 260 -6.69 -12.83 1.07
CA GLU A 260 -7.46 -13.22 2.25
C GLU A 260 -7.66 -14.73 2.37
N LYS A 261 -7.74 -15.47 1.27
CA LYS A 261 -7.87 -16.94 1.28
C LYS A 261 -6.61 -17.64 1.82
N PHE A 262 -5.46 -17.01 1.65
CA PHE A 262 -4.18 -17.53 2.16
C PHE A 262 -3.88 -17.00 3.55
N MET A 263 -4.08 -15.71 3.77
CA MET A 263 -3.83 -15.06 5.05
C MET A 263 -4.83 -15.50 6.13
N GLY A 264 -6.08 -15.81 5.75
CA GLY A 264 -7.14 -16.24 6.67
C GLY A 264 -7.01 -17.67 7.20
N ARG A 265 -6.03 -18.46 6.73
CA ARG A 265 -5.82 -19.83 7.21
C ARG A 265 -5.39 -19.84 8.69
N PRO A 266 -5.73 -20.92 9.44
CA PRO A 266 -5.22 -21.11 10.80
C PRO A 266 -3.69 -21.20 10.86
N GLY A 267 -3.10 -20.83 11.99
CA GLY A 267 -1.66 -20.92 12.25
C GLY A 267 -0.80 -19.90 11.50
N ILE A 268 -1.38 -18.92 10.83
CA ILE A 268 -0.65 -17.87 10.12
C ILE A 268 -0.11 -16.82 11.08
N LEU A 269 1.19 -16.51 10.92
CA LEU A 269 1.84 -15.28 11.34
C LEU A 269 2.38 -14.57 10.11
N LEU A 270 2.11 -13.28 9.99
CA LEU A 270 2.57 -12.51 8.84
C LEU A 270 3.96 -11.93 9.04
N LEU A 271 4.78 -12.01 7.98
CA LEU A 271 6.09 -11.38 7.90
C LEU A 271 6.10 -10.22 6.92
N LEU A 272 6.73 -9.11 7.28
CA LEU A 272 7.13 -8.08 6.33
C LEU A 272 8.41 -7.39 6.78
N LEU A 273 9.49 -7.60 6.04
CA LEU A 273 10.84 -7.22 6.41
C LEU A 273 11.40 -6.10 5.52
N SER A 274 10.53 -5.15 5.17
CA SER A 274 10.87 -4.06 4.26
C SER A 274 12.08 -3.26 4.75
N ASN A 275 12.95 -2.90 3.81
CA ASN A 275 14.21 -2.19 4.07
C ASN A 275 14.16 -0.71 3.67
N TYR A 276 13.02 -0.19 3.23
CA TYR A 276 12.85 1.20 2.84
C TYR A 276 11.57 1.82 3.42
N HIS A 277 11.48 3.15 3.37
CA HIS A 277 10.32 3.88 3.89
C HIS A 277 9.03 3.49 3.17
N GLU A 278 8.22 2.69 3.84
CA GLU A 278 6.85 2.35 3.43
C GLU A 278 5.89 3.49 3.78
N GLY A 279 4.80 3.59 3.02
CA GLY A 279 3.57 4.11 3.59
C GLY A 279 3.01 3.13 4.62
N LEU A 280 1.76 3.23 5.00
CA LEU A 280 1.14 2.19 5.80
C LEU A 280 0.99 0.92 4.94
N ASN A 281 1.52 -0.20 5.42
CA ASN A 281 1.58 -1.41 4.60
C ASN A 281 0.24 -2.14 4.59
N ARG A 282 -0.34 -2.30 3.40
CA ARG A 282 -1.67 -2.87 3.23
C ARG A 282 -1.77 -4.33 3.68
N SER A 283 -0.82 -5.19 3.31
CA SER A 283 -0.88 -6.61 3.69
C SER A 283 -0.81 -6.80 5.21
N LEU A 284 -0.09 -5.92 5.92
CA LEU A 284 -0.08 -5.96 7.39
C LEU A 284 -1.40 -5.47 7.99
N MET A 285 -2.01 -4.40 7.45
CA MET A 285 -3.35 -3.97 7.89
C MET A 285 -4.41 -5.05 7.64
N GLU A 286 -4.38 -5.68 6.47
CA GLU A 286 -5.26 -6.80 6.12
C GLU A 286 -5.05 -7.99 7.07
N GLY A 287 -3.79 -8.26 7.43
CA GLY A 287 -3.44 -9.25 8.45
C GLY A 287 -3.99 -8.93 9.83
N CYS A 288 -3.86 -7.68 10.28
CA CYS A 288 -4.50 -7.23 11.51
C CYS A 288 -6.00 -7.46 11.48
N ALA A 289 -6.68 -7.11 10.38
CA ALA A 289 -8.11 -7.31 10.22
C ALA A 289 -8.53 -8.78 10.31
N LEU A 290 -7.73 -9.69 9.74
CA LEU A 290 -7.91 -11.13 9.85
C LEU A 290 -7.53 -11.70 11.23
N GLY A 291 -7.00 -10.90 12.14
CA GLY A 291 -6.52 -11.34 13.44
C GLY A 291 -5.20 -12.11 13.36
N LYS A 292 -4.28 -11.76 12.47
CA LYS A 292 -3.01 -12.47 12.37
C LYS A 292 -1.91 -11.75 13.14
N PRO A 293 -1.13 -12.46 13.98
CA PRO A 293 0.08 -11.91 14.57
C PRO A 293 1.09 -11.48 13.50
N ILE A 294 1.95 -10.51 13.81
CA ILE A 294 2.84 -9.87 12.83
C ILE A 294 4.27 -9.84 13.34
N ILE A 295 5.25 -10.18 12.49
CA ILE A 295 6.65 -9.78 12.68
C ILE A 295 7.01 -8.85 11.51
N ALA A 296 7.42 -7.62 11.83
CA ALA A 296 7.73 -6.64 10.80
C ALA A 296 9.00 -5.85 11.12
N SER A 297 9.61 -5.26 10.09
CA SER A 297 10.73 -4.33 10.28
C SER A 297 10.30 -3.11 11.09
N ASP A 298 11.16 -2.67 12.01
CA ASP A 298 10.99 -1.44 12.80
C ASP A 298 11.25 -0.19 11.94
N ILE A 299 10.36 0.06 11.00
CA ILE A 299 10.34 1.22 10.11
C ILE A 299 8.97 1.89 10.11
N PRO A 300 8.88 3.18 9.77
CA PRO A 300 7.59 3.85 9.58
C PRO A 300 6.68 3.09 8.62
N GLY A 301 5.40 3.01 8.94
CA GLY A 301 4.41 2.26 8.14
C GLY A 301 4.29 0.78 8.50
N CYS A 302 5.36 0.11 8.89
CA CYS A 302 5.28 -1.22 9.52
C CYS A 302 5.02 -1.10 11.02
N ARG A 303 5.74 -0.20 11.69
CA ARG A 303 5.58 0.09 13.14
C ARG A 303 4.15 0.37 13.56
N GLU A 304 3.36 0.99 12.69
CA GLU A 304 1.97 1.33 13.00
C GLU A 304 1.02 0.13 13.02
N THR A 305 1.45 -1.02 12.47
CA THR A 305 0.66 -2.26 12.47
C THR A 305 1.06 -3.24 13.57
N VAL A 306 2.07 -2.89 14.38
CA VAL A 306 2.58 -3.75 15.44
C VAL A 306 2.61 -3.00 16.77
N ARG A 307 1.95 -3.56 17.78
CA ARG A 307 2.14 -3.24 19.19
C ARG A 307 3.05 -4.31 19.78
N GLU A 308 4.29 -3.94 20.10
CA GLU A 308 5.35 -4.86 20.54
C GLU A 308 4.90 -5.75 21.68
N GLY A 309 4.95 -7.07 21.49
CA GLY A 309 4.53 -8.08 22.45
C GLY A 309 3.02 -8.26 22.60
N GLU A 310 2.17 -7.37 22.05
CA GLU A 310 0.71 -7.47 22.16
C GLU A 310 0.09 -8.19 20.94
N ASN A 311 0.51 -7.84 19.71
CA ASN A 311 0.05 -8.47 18.48
C ASN A 311 1.19 -8.92 17.55
N GLY A 312 2.44 -8.80 18.02
CA GLY A 312 3.60 -9.21 17.23
C GLY A 312 4.90 -8.61 17.71
N TYR A 313 5.89 -8.60 16.84
CA TYR A 313 7.24 -8.13 17.14
C TYR A 313 7.79 -7.23 16.04
N LEU A 314 8.56 -6.21 16.45
CA LEU A 314 9.35 -5.36 15.57
C LEU A 314 10.81 -5.80 15.57
N VAL A 315 11.40 -5.92 14.38
CA VAL A 315 12.80 -6.30 14.23
C VAL A 315 13.57 -5.23 13.45
N PRO A 316 14.84 -4.98 13.76
CA PRO A 316 15.65 -4.05 12.98
C PRO A 316 15.71 -4.50 11.50
N PRO A 317 15.66 -3.57 10.53
CA PRO A 317 15.79 -3.91 9.12
C PRO A 317 17.10 -4.60 8.82
N LYS A 318 17.08 -5.62 7.94
CA LYS A 318 18.25 -6.39 7.48
C LYS A 318 18.93 -7.27 8.54
N GLU A 319 18.34 -7.43 9.70
CA GLU A 319 18.91 -8.23 10.80
C GLU A 319 18.29 -9.64 10.82
N VAL A 320 18.93 -10.57 10.12
CA VAL A 320 18.47 -11.98 9.99
C VAL A 320 18.33 -12.66 11.34
N ASN A 321 19.29 -12.48 12.24
CA ASN A 321 19.25 -13.12 13.56
C ASN A 321 18.10 -12.59 14.42
N ALA A 322 17.87 -11.27 14.40
CA ALA A 322 16.75 -10.68 15.13
C ALA A 322 15.39 -11.20 14.63
N LEU A 323 15.28 -11.41 13.30
CA LEU A 323 14.09 -12.05 12.74
C LEU A 323 13.95 -13.51 13.22
N ALA A 324 15.02 -14.30 13.13
CA ALA A 324 14.98 -15.69 13.58
C ALA A 324 14.63 -15.80 15.07
N ASP A 325 15.19 -14.91 15.92
CA ASP A 325 14.87 -14.83 17.35
C ASP A 325 13.40 -14.48 17.59
N ALA A 326 12.83 -13.52 16.83
CA ALA A 326 11.42 -13.17 16.94
C ALA A 326 10.51 -14.32 16.50
N MET A 327 10.88 -15.06 15.45
CA MET A 327 10.16 -16.27 15.01
C MET A 327 10.21 -17.37 16.10
N LEU A 328 11.38 -17.64 16.68
CA LEU A 328 11.54 -18.62 17.77
C LEU A 328 10.78 -18.20 19.02
N ARG A 329 10.80 -16.90 19.37
CA ARG A 329 10.02 -16.35 20.47
C ARG A 329 8.52 -16.61 20.29
N TYR A 330 7.99 -16.38 19.10
CA TYR A 330 6.58 -16.68 18.79
C TYR A 330 6.28 -18.18 18.91
N LEU A 331 7.17 -19.04 18.43
CA LEU A 331 7.00 -20.50 18.52
C LEU A 331 6.97 -20.99 19.99
N SER A 332 7.67 -20.32 20.89
CA SER A 332 7.71 -20.67 22.33
C SER A 332 6.49 -20.21 23.13
N LEU A 333 5.58 -19.43 22.53
CA LEU A 333 4.37 -18.95 23.22
C LEU A 333 3.37 -20.07 23.40
N SER A 334 2.59 -20.01 24.47
CA SER A 334 1.43 -20.87 24.68
C SER A 334 0.30 -20.55 23.66
N ASP A 335 -0.65 -21.46 23.53
CA ASP A 335 -1.77 -21.27 22.60
C ASP A 335 -2.63 -20.08 23.03
N GLU A 336 -2.80 -19.85 24.35
CA GLU A 336 -3.53 -18.70 24.89
C GLU A 336 -2.81 -17.37 24.58
N GLU A 337 -1.47 -17.35 24.63
CA GLU A 337 -0.70 -16.15 24.24
C GLU A 337 -0.81 -15.85 22.74
N LYS A 338 -0.77 -16.89 21.88
CA LYS A 338 -0.95 -16.74 20.44
C LYS A 338 -2.37 -16.26 20.11
N GLU A 339 -3.39 -16.80 20.78
CA GLU A 339 -4.77 -16.36 20.65
C GLU A 339 -4.93 -14.90 21.07
N SER A 340 -4.34 -14.50 22.22
CA SER A 340 -4.34 -13.10 22.65
C SER A 340 -3.74 -12.17 21.61
N MET A 341 -2.61 -12.55 20.99
CA MET A 341 -2.01 -11.77 19.91
C MET A 341 -2.93 -11.65 18.70
N SER A 342 -3.65 -12.71 18.37
CA SER A 342 -4.63 -12.73 17.28
C SER A 342 -5.78 -11.76 17.54
N ILE A 343 -6.37 -11.80 18.73
CA ILE A 343 -7.43 -10.87 19.16
C ILE A 343 -6.94 -9.42 19.15
N ASN A 344 -5.73 -9.17 19.64
CA ASN A 344 -5.15 -7.83 19.69
C ASN A 344 -4.86 -7.27 18.28
N SER A 345 -4.47 -8.12 17.32
CA SER A 345 -4.35 -7.73 15.91
C SER A 345 -5.69 -7.23 15.37
N ARG A 346 -6.75 -7.99 15.57
CA ARG A 346 -8.10 -7.59 15.14
C ARG A 346 -8.55 -6.28 15.78
N LYS A 347 -8.35 -6.14 17.06
CA LYS A 347 -8.70 -4.93 17.81
C LYS A 347 -7.96 -3.71 17.27
N LEU A 348 -6.67 -3.85 16.95
CA LEU A 348 -5.89 -2.78 16.32
C LEU A 348 -6.48 -2.36 14.99
N ALA A 349 -6.93 -3.34 14.16
CA ALA A 349 -7.54 -3.03 12.87
C ALA A 349 -8.88 -2.28 13.03
N GLU A 350 -9.72 -2.70 13.96
CA GLU A 350 -11.00 -2.04 14.27
C GLU A 350 -10.81 -0.61 14.80
N GLU A 351 -9.79 -0.40 15.63
CA GLU A 351 -9.48 0.91 16.20
C GLU A 351 -8.88 1.89 15.17
N ARG A 352 -8.06 1.40 14.21
CA ARG A 352 -7.24 2.27 13.38
C ARG A 352 -7.41 2.12 11.88
N PHE A 353 -7.76 0.94 11.39
CA PHE A 353 -7.67 0.63 9.96
C PHE A 353 -9.01 0.45 9.27
N ASP A 354 -10.14 0.70 9.96
CA ASP A 354 -11.46 0.59 9.36
C ASP A 354 -11.62 1.58 8.19
N ILE A 355 -11.98 1.04 7.01
CA ILE A 355 -12.22 1.80 5.79
C ILE A 355 -13.29 2.89 5.97
N ASN A 356 -14.21 2.75 6.93
CA ASN A 356 -15.26 3.72 7.17
C ASN A 356 -14.71 5.06 7.68
N SER A 357 -13.61 5.05 8.44
CA SER A 357 -12.91 6.27 8.85
C SER A 357 -12.32 7.00 7.64
N VAL A 358 -11.80 6.24 6.67
CA VAL A 358 -11.26 6.80 5.42
C VAL A 358 -12.39 7.38 4.55
N LYS A 359 -13.52 6.66 4.41
CA LYS A 359 -14.71 7.16 3.69
C LYS A 359 -15.15 8.51 4.25
N SER A 360 -15.29 8.63 5.58
CA SER A 360 -15.66 9.88 6.26
C SER A 360 -14.65 11.01 5.99
N CYS A 361 -13.36 10.70 5.84
CA CYS A 361 -12.35 11.69 5.50
C CYS A 361 -12.55 12.25 4.07
N TYR A 362 -12.87 11.40 3.09
CA TYR A 362 -13.18 11.83 1.72
C TYR A 362 -14.42 12.70 1.70
N GLU A 363 -15.50 12.33 2.40
CA GLU A 363 -16.71 13.15 2.51
C GLU A 363 -16.42 14.52 3.10
N ARG A 364 -15.65 14.58 4.18
CA ARG A 364 -15.27 15.87 4.81
C ARG A 364 -14.51 16.78 3.85
N ILE A 365 -13.56 16.23 3.07
CA ILE A 365 -12.80 17.02 2.08
C ILE A 365 -13.74 17.58 1.01
N LEU A 366 -14.71 16.81 0.53
CA LEU A 366 -15.69 17.27 -0.45
C LEU A 366 -16.62 18.34 0.13
N GLN A 367 -17.06 18.18 1.39
CA GLN A 367 -17.89 19.18 2.08
C GLN A 367 -17.14 20.51 2.30
N GLU A 368 -15.87 20.46 2.67
CA GLU A 368 -15.04 21.67 2.83
C GLU A 368 -14.84 22.43 1.51
N CYS A 369 -14.97 21.77 0.37
CA CYS A 369 -14.89 22.41 -0.95
C CYS A 369 -16.19 23.08 -1.37
N MET A 370 -17.33 22.65 -0.82
CA MET A 370 -18.65 23.23 -1.14
C MET A 370 -18.97 24.51 -0.34
N ASN A 371 -18.24 24.74 0.76
CA ASN A 371 -18.34 25.91 1.63
C ASN A 371 -17.28 26.97 1.31
#